data_61ffa41de3487fa47f9e2eaec1a5fb13
#
_entry.id   61ffa41de3487fa47f9e2eaec1a5fb13
#
_cell.length_a   1.000
_cell.length_b   1.000
_cell.length_c   1.000
_cell.angle_alpha   90.00
_cell.angle_beta   90.00
_cell.angle_gamma   90.00
#
_symmetry.space_group_name_H-M   'P 1'
#
loop_
_entity.id
_entity.type
_entity.pdbx_description
1 polymer ?
#
loop_
_entity_poly.entity_id
_entity_poly.type
_entity_poly.pdbx_seq_one_letter_code
_entity_poly.pdbx_strand_id
1 'polypeptide(L)'
;MSTEITTSTAANPFAGMTVTNGIFTTVKGDDFETKAKIFNAVNDAKPVSDLGGKPFEIADLVIESTEFVNEKTGEIEPAVRTIFITPSGDAYQAFSGPIFKAAKRILTFLGEPSQWSAPLKVRVTEEGSGMSRFYKLTLV
;
A
#
# COMPACT_ATOMS: atom_id res chain seq x y z
N MET A 1 -8.13 19.28 -14.92
CA MET A 1 -8.43 19.05 -14.55
C MET A 1 -8.64 18.54 -14.02
N SER A 2 -8.80 18.55 -13.63
CA SER A 2 -9.16 18.18 -13.05
C SER A 2 -9.46 17.75 -12.42
N THR A 3 -9.52 17.80 -12.26
CA THR A 3 -9.94 17.55 -11.68
C THR A 3 -10.34 17.09 -11.01
N GLU A 4 -10.43 17.07 -10.95
CA GLU A 4 -10.95 16.74 -10.28
C GLU A 4 -11.15 16.37 -9.41
N ILE A 5 -10.98 16.36 -9.42
CA ILE A 5 -11.17 16.06 -8.57
C ILE A 5 -11.67 15.80 -7.67
N THR A 6 -11.84 15.59 -7.71
CA THR A 6 -12.26 15.41 -6.95
C THR A 6 -12.46 15.62 -6.03
N THR A 7 -12.73 15.98 -6.57
CA THR A 7 -12.64 16.24 -5.33
C THR A 7 -13.40 15.67 -4.29
N SER A 8 -13.06 14.74 -3.71
CA SER A 8 -13.70 14.11 -2.63
C SER A 8 -13.79 15.06 -1.46
N THR A 9 -14.97 15.15 -0.87
CA THR A 9 -15.15 15.98 0.31
C THR A 9 -14.61 15.30 1.55
N ALA A 10 -14.46 14.00 1.51
CA ALA A 10 -13.89 13.26 2.64
C ALA A 10 -12.41 13.59 2.75
N ALA A 11 -11.87 13.48 3.95
CA ALA A 11 -10.44 13.64 4.14
C ALA A 11 -9.69 12.67 3.24
N ASN A 12 -8.74 13.18 2.50
CA ASN A 12 -7.93 12.37 1.62
C ASN A 12 -6.75 11.80 2.42
N PRO A 13 -6.72 10.48 2.67
CA PRO A 13 -5.62 9.91 3.46
C PRO A 13 -4.26 10.03 2.76
N PHE A 14 -4.28 10.41 1.48
CA PHE A 14 -3.06 10.61 0.72
C PHE A 14 -2.68 12.08 0.60
N ALA A 15 -3.41 12.96 1.29
CA ALA A 15 -3.12 14.39 1.27
C ALA A 15 -1.70 14.61 1.82
N GLY A 16 -0.92 15.40 1.11
CA GLY A 16 0.46 15.65 1.49
C GLY A 16 1.44 14.62 0.98
N MET A 17 0.98 13.55 0.36
CA MET A 17 1.85 12.54 -0.24
C MET A 17 2.15 12.90 -1.69
N THR A 18 3.34 12.51 -2.14
CA THR A 18 3.71 12.71 -3.53
C THR A 18 3.02 11.69 -4.42
N VAL A 19 2.37 12.19 -5.47
CA VAL A 19 1.70 11.33 -6.45
C VAL A 19 2.33 11.54 -7.80
N THR A 20 2.82 10.48 -8.42
CA THR A 20 3.41 10.54 -9.75
C THR A 20 2.95 9.33 -10.54
N ASN A 21 2.26 9.56 -11.65
CA ASN A 21 1.80 8.50 -12.56
C ASN A 21 1.04 7.37 -11.83
N GLY A 22 0.16 7.75 -10.91
CA GLY A 22 -0.66 6.78 -10.20
C GLY A 22 0.02 6.09 -9.04
N ILE A 23 1.17 6.60 -8.62
CA ILE A 23 1.89 6.05 -7.48
C ILE A 23 1.93 7.06 -6.34
N PHE A 24 1.45 6.64 -5.18
CA PHE A 24 1.55 7.39 -3.93
C PHE A 24 2.66 6.77 -3.10
N THR A 25 3.46 7.58 -2.46
CA THR A 25 4.48 7.05 -1.56
C THR A 25 4.66 7.95 -0.35
N THR A 26 4.96 7.32 0.80
CA THR A 26 5.32 8.05 2.00
C THR A 26 6.82 8.33 2.04
N VAL A 27 7.60 7.69 1.16
CA VAL A 27 9.04 7.92 1.10
C VAL A 27 9.31 9.34 0.64
N LYS A 28 10.05 10.09 1.44
CA LYS A 28 10.36 11.50 1.15
C LYS A 28 11.72 11.61 0.49
N GLY A 29 11.85 12.55 -0.42
CA GLY A 29 13.11 12.85 -1.06
C GLY A 29 13.00 12.86 -2.58
N ASP A 30 13.86 13.64 -3.19
CA ASP A 30 13.88 13.87 -4.63
C ASP A 30 15.15 13.33 -5.26
N ASP A 31 16.09 12.86 -4.45
CA ASP A 31 17.37 12.41 -4.95
C ASP A 31 17.26 11.06 -5.63
N PHE A 32 18.28 10.73 -6.39
CA PHE A 32 18.28 9.50 -7.16
C PHE A 32 18.20 8.25 -6.26
N GLU A 33 18.89 8.28 -5.12
CA GLU A 33 18.88 7.13 -4.20
C GLU A 33 17.47 6.84 -3.67
N THR A 34 16.72 7.86 -3.33
CA THR A 34 15.36 7.72 -2.86
C THR A 34 14.47 7.15 -3.95
N LYS A 35 14.60 7.68 -5.16
CA LYS A 35 13.80 7.20 -6.29
C LYS A 35 14.15 5.75 -6.64
N ALA A 36 15.43 5.39 -6.55
CA ALA A 36 15.86 4.01 -6.80
C ALA A 36 15.30 3.07 -5.74
N LYS A 37 15.22 3.52 -4.49
CA LYS A 37 14.63 2.72 -3.41
C LYS A 37 13.16 2.42 -3.70
N ILE A 38 12.42 3.43 -4.15
CA ILE A 38 11.01 3.25 -4.50
C ILE A 38 10.89 2.30 -5.69
N PHE A 39 11.72 2.50 -6.70
CA PHE A 39 11.71 1.65 -7.87
C PHE A 39 11.93 0.17 -7.51
N ASN A 40 12.95 -0.09 -6.69
CA ASN A 40 13.26 -1.45 -6.29
C ASN A 40 12.13 -2.06 -5.46
N ALA A 41 11.55 -1.28 -4.56
CA ALA A 41 10.46 -1.76 -3.73
C ALA A 41 9.25 -2.15 -4.59
N VAL A 42 8.88 -1.31 -5.54
CA VAL A 42 7.74 -1.58 -6.41
C VAL A 42 8.02 -2.77 -7.32
N ASN A 43 9.24 -2.84 -7.84
CA ASN A 43 9.61 -3.85 -8.82
C ASN A 43 9.84 -5.24 -8.20
N ASP A 44 10.38 -5.29 -6.99
CA ASP A 44 10.80 -6.53 -6.35
C ASP A 44 9.93 -6.97 -5.17
N ALA A 45 8.80 -6.29 -4.94
CA ALA A 45 7.95 -6.61 -3.81
C ALA A 45 7.45 -8.07 -3.88
N LYS A 46 7.51 -8.75 -2.76
CA LYS A 46 7.04 -10.12 -2.64
C LYS A 46 5.62 -10.15 -2.09
N PRO A 47 4.81 -11.15 -2.43
CA PRO A 47 3.47 -11.22 -1.87
C PRO A 47 3.49 -11.28 -0.34
N VAL A 48 2.57 -10.61 0.32
CA VAL A 48 2.48 -10.66 1.79
C VAL A 48 2.24 -12.09 2.28
N SER A 49 1.67 -12.94 1.44
CA SER A 49 1.43 -14.34 1.79
C SER A 49 2.74 -15.10 2.06
N ASP A 50 3.86 -14.62 1.50
CA ASP A 50 5.16 -15.24 1.76
C ASP A 50 5.57 -15.14 3.22
N LEU A 51 4.98 -14.20 3.96
CA LEU A 51 5.28 -14.04 5.38
C LEU A 51 4.59 -15.07 6.27
N GLY A 52 3.59 -15.79 5.73
CA GLY A 52 2.94 -16.86 6.48
C GLY A 52 2.29 -16.42 7.79
N GLY A 53 1.84 -15.18 7.87
CA GLY A 53 1.22 -14.66 9.08
C GLY A 53 2.20 -14.16 10.13
N LYS A 54 3.48 -14.13 9.80
CA LYS A 54 4.50 -13.60 10.73
C LYS A 54 4.44 -12.09 10.82
N PRO A 55 4.70 -11.51 11.99
CA PRO A 55 4.76 -10.06 12.12
C PRO A 55 5.93 -9.49 11.31
N PHE A 56 5.73 -8.28 10.81
CA PHE A 56 6.81 -7.54 10.16
C PHE A 56 6.62 -6.05 10.46
N GLU A 57 7.65 -5.27 10.15
CA GLU A 57 7.61 -3.83 10.43
C GLU A 57 7.46 -3.04 9.14
N ILE A 58 6.67 -1.97 9.22
CA ILE A 58 6.46 -1.06 8.10
C ILE A 58 7.19 0.24 8.39
N ALA A 59 8.12 0.61 7.52
CA ALA A 59 8.78 1.91 7.58
C ALA A 59 8.15 2.91 6.62
N ASP A 60 7.69 2.43 5.47
CA ASP A 60 7.07 3.26 4.44
C ASP A 60 6.01 2.48 3.68
N LEU A 61 5.17 3.22 2.97
CA LEU A 61 4.11 2.66 2.13
C LEU A 61 4.23 3.18 0.72
N VAL A 62 3.90 2.33 -0.24
CA VAL A 62 3.73 2.73 -1.62
C VAL A 62 2.39 2.16 -2.08
N ILE A 63 1.58 2.98 -2.73
CA ILE A 63 0.29 2.54 -3.25
C ILE A 63 0.28 2.85 -4.74
N GLU A 64 0.13 1.81 -5.54
CA GLU A 64 0.15 1.93 -6.99
C GLU A 64 -1.24 1.63 -7.53
N SER A 65 -1.77 2.60 -8.28
CA SER A 65 -3.01 2.42 -9.00
C SER A 65 -2.66 1.78 -10.35
N THR A 66 -3.28 0.67 -10.67
CA THR A 66 -2.99 -0.04 -11.90
C THR A 66 -4.30 -0.55 -12.51
N GLU A 67 -4.20 -1.27 -13.61
CA GLU A 67 -5.35 -1.81 -14.30
C GLU A 67 -5.07 -3.25 -14.69
N PHE A 68 -6.14 -4.04 -14.79
CA PHE A 68 -6.02 -5.40 -15.29
C PHE A 68 -7.23 -5.69 -16.18
N VAL A 69 -7.07 -6.67 -17.06
CA VAL A 69 -8.15 -7.11 -17.92
C VAL A 69 -8.89 -8.26 -17.25
N ASN A 70 -10.18 -8.07 -17.06
CA ASN A 70 -11.03 -9.14 -16.53
C ASN A 70 -11.27 -10.15 -17.66
N GLU A 71 -10.71 -11.35 -17.51
CA GLU A 71 -10.79 -12.36 -18.55
C GLU A 71 -12.21 -12.83 -18.85
N LYS A 72 -13.11 -12.71 -17.88
CA LYS A 72 -14.50 -13.14 -18.06
C LYS A 72 -15.30 -12.15 -18.88
N THR A 73 -15.03 -10.86 -18.71
CA THR A 73 -15.81 -9.80 -19.37
C THR A 73 -15.04 -9.09 -20.47
N GLY A 74 -13.72 -9.22 -20.48
CA GLY A 74 -12.87 -8.49 -21.41
C GLY A 74 -12.70 -7.01 -21.06
N GLU A 75 -13.26 -6.58 -19.95
CA GLU A 75 -13.19 -5.19 -19.54
C GLU A 75 -11.91 -4.90 -18.76
N ILE A 76 -11.45 -3.66 -18.89
CA ILE A 76 -10.31 -3.17 -18.11
C ILE A 76 -10.86 -2.66 -16.78
N GLU A 77 -10.33 -3.21 -15.70
CA GLU A 77 -10.78 -2.85 -14.37
C GLU A 77 -9.62 -2.25 -13.56
N PRO A 78 -9.91 -1.28 -12.69
CA PRO A 78 -8.87 -0.72 -11.84
C PRO A 78 -8.47 -1.70 -10.76
N ALA A 79 -7.21 -1.64 -10.40
CA ALA A 79 -6.68 -2.42 -9.29
C ALA A 79 -5.73 -1.53 -8.50
N VAL A 80 -5.58 -1.81 -7.21
CA VAL A 80 -4.67 -1.07 -6.37
C VAL A 80 -3.72 -2.06 -5.72
N ARG A 81 -2.43 -1.78 -5.86
CA ARG A 81 -1.39 -2.58 -5.24
C ARG A 81 -0.85 -1.81 -4.05
N THR A 82 -0.91 -2.43 -2.87
CA THR A 82 -0.38 -1.84 -1.65
C THR A 82 0.95 -2.50 -1.35
N ILE A 83 1.98 -1.69 -1.17
CA ILE A 83 3.34 -2.17 -0.93
C ILE A 83 3.82 -1.62 0.41
N PHE A 84 4.33 -2.52 1.25
CA PHE A 84 4.88 -2.17 2.55
C PHE A 84 6.39 -2.31 2.47
N ILE A 85 7.11 -1.24 2.81
CA ILE A 85 8.57 -1.26 2.83
C ILE A 85 9.02 -1.39 4.27
N THR A 86 9.86 -2.39 4.54
CA THR A 86 10.37 -2.62 5.88
C THR A 86 11.59 -1.74 6.14
N PRO A 87 12.00 -1.57 7.42
CA PRO A 87 13.21 -0.81 7.72
C PRO A 87 14.47 -1.35 7.05
N SER A 88 14.49 -2.64 6.74
CA SER A 88 15.64 -3.25 6.06
C SER A 88 15.63 -3.01 4.56
N GLY A 89 14.53 -2.47 4.01
CA GLY A 89 14.41 -2.24 2.58
C GLY A 89 13.65 -3.32 1.83
N ASP A 90 13.27 -4.41 2.50
CA ASP A 90 12.44 -5.42 1.87
C ASP A 90 11.04 -4.86 1.62
N ALA A 91 10.36 -5.38 0.63
CA ALA A 91 9.02 -4.91 0.30
C ALA A 91 8.06 -6.08 0.12
N TYR A 92 6.84 -5.88 0.59
CA TYR A 92 5.78 -6.87 0.47
C TYR A 92 4.54 -6.20 -0.12
N GLN A 93 3.82 -6.93 -0.96
CA GLN A 93 2.70 -6.37 -1.71
C GLN A 93 1.43 -7.18 -1.55
N ALA A 94 0.32 -6.51 -1.75
CA ALA A 94 -0.99 -7.15 -1.81
C ALA A 94 -1.89 -6.36 -2.75
N PHE A 95 -2.72 -7.07 -3.51
CA PHE A 95 -3.78 -6.46 -4.31
C PHE A 95 -5.11 -6.46 -3.57
N SER A 96 -5.12 -6.92 -2.35
CA SER A 96 -6.31 -7.09 -1.52
C SER A 96 -6.98 -5.75 -1.19
N GLY A 97 -8.29 -5.67 -1.41
CA GLY A 97 -9.08 -4.51 -1.02
C GLY A 97 -9.02 -4.25 0.48
N PRO A 98 -9.22 -5.27 1.33
CA PRO A 98 -9.10 -5.09 2.78
C PRO A 98 -7.73 -4.56 3.22
N ILE A 99 -6.65 -5.00 2.57
CA ILE A 99 -5.31 -4.52 2.91
C ILE A 99 -5.17 -3.05 2.51
N PHE A 100 -5.69 -2.66 1.34
CA PHE A 100 -5.68 -1.27 0.92
C PHE A 100 -6.46 -0.40 1.90
N LYS A 101 -7.63 -0.86 2.33
CA LYS A 101 -8.43 -0.12 3.30
C LYS A 101 -7.70 0.02 4.64
N ALA A 102 -6.99 -1.03 5.05
CA ALA A 102 -6.20 -0.96 6.27
C ALA A 102 -5.07 0.05 6.15
N ALA A 103 -4.40 0.10 4.99
CA ALA A 103 -3.35 1.09 4.76
C ALA A 103 -3.90 2.51 4.84
N LYS A 104 -5.08 2.74 4.27
CA LYS A 104 -5.73 4.04 4.36
C LYS A 104 -6.03 4.40 5.81
N ARG A 105 -6.47 3.45 6.61
CA ARG A 105 -6.76 3.69 8.02
C ARG A 105 -5.50 4.01 8.80
N ILE A 106 -4.40 3.34 8.50
CA ILE A 106 -3.12 3.65 9.11
C ILE A 106 -2.78 5.12 8.87
N LEU A 107 -2.85 5.55 7.62
CA LEU A 107 -2.54 6.94 7.27
C LEU A 107 -3.51 7.92 7.92
N THR A 108 -4.79 7.55 8.02
CA THR A 108 -5.80 8.41 8.60
C THR A 108 -5.65 8.54 10.11
N PHE A 109 -5.44 7.44 10.82
CA PHE A 109 -5.40 7.44 12.27
C PHE A 109 -4.02 7.71 12.85
N LEU A 110 -2.99 7.21 12.21
CA LEU A 110 -1.62 7.29 12.72
C LEU A 110 -0.75 8.30 11.99
N GLY A 111 -1.24 8.79 10.85
CA GLY A 111 -0.50 9.74 10.04
C GLY A 111 0.59 9.09 9.21
N GLU A 112 1.47 9.92 8.66
CA GLU A 112 2.58 9.46 7.85
C GLU A 112 3.69 8.87 8.73
N PRO A 113 4.56 8.04 8.14
CA PRO A 113 5.66 7.44 8.91
C PRO A 113 6.52 8.43 9.68
N SER A 114 6.66 9.66 9.16
CA SER A 114 7.41 10.70 9.88
C SER A 114 6.79 11.09 11.21
N GLN A 115 5.52 10.75 11.42
CA GLN A 115 4.79 11.05 12.64
C GLN A 115 4.78 9.87 13.61
N TRP A 116 5.30 8.73 13.17
CA TRP A 116 5.34 7.53 14.02
C TRP A 116 6.60 7.58 14.91
N SER A 117 6.47 7.11 16.14
CA SER A 117 7.61 7.05 17.05
C SER A 117 8.60 5.93 16.68
N ALA A 118 8.12 4.95 15.91
CA ALA A 118 8.92 3.81 15.47
C ALA A 118 8.22 3.16 14.30
N PRO A 119 8.88 2.29 13.53
CA PRO A 119 8.19 1.54 12.48
C PRO A 119 7.00 0.78 13.06
N LEU A 120 5.93 0.67 12.27
CA LEU A 120 4.73 -0.03 12.72
C LEU A 120 4.91 -1.53 12.60
N LYS A 121 4.67 -2.23 13.69
CA LYS A 121 4.71 -3.68 13.67
C LYS A 121 3.30 -4.21 13.36
N VAL A 122 3.18 -4.98 12.32
CA VAL A 122 1.90 -5.48 11.84
C VAL A 122 1.97 -6.96 11.52
N ARG A 123 0.80 -7.54 11.37
CA ARG A 123 0.65 -8.92 10.92
C ARG A 123 -0.45 -8.97 9.88
N VAL A 124 -0.22 -9.71 8.82
CA VAL A 124 -1.24 -9.98 7.80
C VAL A 124 -1.63 -11.44 7.92
N THR A 125 -2.91 -11.68 8.16
CA THR A 125 -3.43 -13.05 8.27
C THR A 125 -4.51 -13.27 7.23
N GLU A 126 -4.73 -14.53 6.89
CA GLU A 126 -5.82 -14.92 6.01
C GLU A 126 -6.98 -15.38 6.88
N GLU A 127 -8.13 -14.73 6.73
CA GLU A 127 -9.32 -14.98 7.53
C GLU A 127 -10.43 -15.54 6.66
N GLY A 128 -11.45 -16.13 7.30
CA GLY A 128 -12.58 -16.69 6.56
C GLY A 128 -12.28 -18.06 6.03
N SER A 129 -13.16 -18.56 5.18
CA SER A 129 -12.99 -19.88 4.57
C SER A 129 -13.61 -19.92 3.19
N GLY A 130 -13.09 -20.81 2.34
CA GLY A 130 -13.61 -20.99 1.00
C GLY A 130 -13.55 -19.71 0.20
N MET A 131 -14.66 -19.35 -0.42
CA MET A 131 -14.73 -18.15 -1.25
C MET A 131 -14.85 -16.86 -0.44
N SER A 132 -15.01 -16.98 0.87
CA SER A 132 -15.09 -15.83 1.78
C SER A 132 -13.74 -15.47 2.38
N ARG A 133 -12.66 -16.01 1.85
CA ARG A 133 -11.33 -15.73 2.37
C ARG A 133 -10.92 -14.30 2.03
N PHE A 134 -10.25 -13.67 2.99
CA PHE A 134 -9.73 -12.33 2.81
C PHE A 134 -8.50 -12.14 3.68
N TYR A 135 -7.68 -11.16 3.34
CA TYR A 135 -6.53 -10.81 4.16
C TYR A 135 -6.92 -9.75 5.17
N LYS A 136 -6.36 -9.86 6.35
CA LYS A 136 -6.58 -8.89 7.42
C LYS A 136 -5.25 -8.41 7.95
N LEU A 137 -5.08 -7.09 8.06
CA LEU A 137 -3.89 -6.49 8.64
C LEU A 137 -4.22 -6.02 10.05
N THR A 138 -3.37 -6.38 10.98
CA THR A 138 -3.55 -6.04 12.40
C THR A 138 -2.26 -5.44 12.93
N LEU A 139 -2.38 -4.39 13.73
CA LEU A 139 -1.23 -3.86 14.46
C LEU A 139 -0.92 -4.79 15.61
N VAL A 140 0.36 -5.05 15.82
CA VAL A 140 0.78 -6.02 16.84
C VAL A 140 1.46 -5.33 18.02
#